data_9996adae5df0da39e4db0a4f48291d09
#
_entry.id   9996adae5df0da39e4db0a4f48291d09
#
_cell.length_a   1.000
_cell.length_b   1.000
_cell.length_c   1.000
_cell.angle_alpha   90.00
_cell.angle_beta   90.00
_cell.angle_gamma   90.00
#
_symmetry.space_group_name_H-M   'P 1'
#
loop_
_entity.id
_entity.type
_entity.pdbx_description
1 polymer ?
#
loop_
_entity_poly.entity_id
_entity_poly.type
_entity_poly.pdbx_seq_one_letter_code
_entity_poly.pdbx_strand_id
1 'polypeptide(L)'
;MLQETIILILAVAGVLAAAGCLWASWNAQRAALTAQEVAKHAESIERRGLLRELMVTAHRVIAESSQMGLLVEDLKAEYRVLASFSGQTGGSRERLLIQRAESTQKELSSLRDEAQNLVEERTQLFNASEEELTQALLKFDGFLVQVLRIKDTVEREIAAVAGDNRLHRGRHLKALSVSR
;
A
#
# COMPACT_ATOMS: atom_id res chain seq x y z
N MET A 1 -33.28 -65.43 -41.15
CA MET A 1 -31.82 -65.26 -41.08
C MET A 1 -31.34 -63.85 -41.35
N LEU A 2 -31.62 -63.17 -42.45
CA LEU A 2 -31.14 -61.81 -42.76
C LEU A 2 -31.70 -60.75 -41.77
N GLN A 3 -32.96 -60.86 -41.36
CA GLN A 3 -33.65 -59.93 -40.48
C GLN A 3 -33.13 -60.01 -39.01
N GLU A 4 -32.81 -61.20 -38.55
CA GLU A 4 -32.25 -61.46 -37.25
C GLU A 4 -30.81 -60.89 -37.14
N THR A 5 -30.02 -60.97 -38.18
CA THR A 5 -28.67 -60.42 -38.25
C THR A 5 -28.67 -58.88 -38.19
N ILE A 6 -29.63 -58.27 -38.88
CA ILE A 6 -29.76 -56.77 -38.83
C ILE A 6 -30.17 -56.29 -37.47
N ILE A 7 -31.08 -56.97 -36.75
CA ILE A 7 -31.51 -56.65 -35.43
C ILE A 7 -30.34 -56.78 -34.42
N LEU A 8 -29.54 -57.82 -34.59
CA LEU A 8 -28.36 -58.02 -33.73
C LEU A 8 -27.30 -56.92 -33.91
N ILE A 9 -27.05 -56.50 -35.17
CA ILE A 9 -26.10 -55.45 -35.46
C ILE A 9 -26.58 -54.09 -34.87
N LEU A 10 -27.87 -53.77 -35.01
CA LEU A 10 -28.44 -52.58 -34.41
C LEU A 10 -28.41 -52.60 -32.89
N ALA A 11 -28.65 -53.73 -32.26
CA ALA A 11 -28.57 -53.87 -30.80
C ALA A 11 -27.13 -53.68 -30.30
N VAL A 12 -26.12 -54.25 -30.95
CA VAL A 12 -24.70 -54.10 -30.61
C VAL A 12 -24.27 -52.62 -30.82
N ALA A 13 -24.67 -52.01 -31.92
CA ALA A 13 -24.37 -50.59 -32.16
C ALA A 13 -24.99 -49.67 -31.07
N GLY A 14 -26.22 -49.96 -30.66
CA GLY A 14 -26.90 -49.26 -29.57
C GLY A 14 -26.18 -49.37 -28.19
N VAL A 15 -25.71 -50.55 -27.87
CA VAL A 15 -24.93 -50.80 -26.63
C VAL A 15 -23.58 -50.06 -26.65
N LEU A 16 -22.89 -50.07 -27.79
CA LEU A 16 -21.63 -49.37 -27.95
C LEU A 16 -21.80 -47.84 -27.86
N ALA A 17 -22.87 -47.31 -28.48
CA ALA A 17 -23.21 -45.90 -28.38
C ALA A 17 -23.53 -45.47 -26.92
N ALA A 18 -24.33 -46.28 -26.22
CA ALA A 18 -24.66 -46.01 -24.78
C ALA A 18 -23.43 -46.08 -23.90
N ALA A 19 -22.55 -47.06 -24.09
CA ALA A 19 -21.27 -47.18 -23.35
C ALA A 19 -20.35 -45.96 -23.64
N GLY A 20 -20.29 -45.51 -24.90
CA GLY A 20 -19.55 -44.31 -25.29
C GLY A 20 -20.09 -43.04 -24.62
N CYS A 21 -21.42 -42.87 -24.57
CA CYS A 21 -22.04 -41.74 -23.89
C CYS A 21 -21.78 -41.76 -22.38
N LEU A 22 -21.85 -42.90 -21.72
CA LEU A 22 -21.54 -43.05 -20.31
C LEU A 22 -20.08 -42.72 -19.99
N TRP A 23 -19.17 -43.22 -20.83
CA TRP A 23 -17.74 -42.94 -20.69
C TRP A 23 -17.42 -41.43 -20.91
N ALA A 24 -18.03 -40.83 -21.93
CA ALA A 24 -17.88 -39.39 -22.20
C ALA A 24 -18.44 -38.52 -21.06
N SER A 25 -19.62 -38.89 -20.51
CA SER A 25 -20.22 -38.17 -19.37
C SER A 25 -19.35 -38.25 -18.10
N TRP A 26 -18.78 -39.45 -17.83
CA TRP A 26 -17.89 -39.65 -16.70
C TRP A 26 -16.57 -38.84 -16.81
N ASN A 27 -15.97 -38.84 -18.01
CA ASN A 27 -14.80 -38.04 -18.29
C ASN A 27 -15.09 -36.53 -18.18
N ALA A 28 -16.27 -36.09 -18.65
CA ALA A 28 -16.71 -34.69 -18.48
C ALA A 28 -16.89 -34.31 -17.01
N GLN A 29 -17.47 -35.19 -16.19
CA GLN A 29 -17.59 -34.95 -14.75
C GLN A 29 -16.22 -34.89 -14.05
N ARG A 30 -15.29 -35.79 -14.39
CA ARG A 30 -13.92 -35.74 -13.85
C ARG A 30 -13.21 -34.47 -14.26
N ALA A 31 -13.30 -34.05 -15.52
CA ALA A 31 -12.73 -32.81 -16.00
C ALA A 31 -13.32 -31.58 -15.28
N ALA A 32 -14.64 -31.59 -15.02
CA ALA A 32 -15.30 -30.52 -14.28
C ALA A 32 -14.82 -30.43 -12.81
N LEU A 33 -14.65 -31.57 -12.13
CA LEU A 33 -14.13 -31.62 -10.77
C LEU A 33 -12.69 -31.14 -10.68
N THR A 34 -11.82 -31.59 -11.60
CA THR A 34 -10.42 -31.12 -11.63
C THR A 34 -10.34 -29.62 -11.97
N ALA A 35 -11.17 -29.13 -12.88
CA ALA A 35 -11.25 -27.71 -13.19
C ALA A 35 -11.71 -26.89 -11.98
N GLN A 36 -12.66 -27.37 -11.19
CA GLN A 36 -13.13 -26.73 -9.98
C GLN A 36 -12.05 -26.69 -8.89
N GLU A 37 -11.28 -27.78 -8.72
CA GLU A 37 -10.15 -27.79 -7.78
C GLU A 37 -9.04 -26.83 -8.20
N VAL A 38 -8.71 -26.78 -9.48
CA VAL A 38 -7.73 -25.83 -10.02
C VAL A 38 -8.20 -24.39 -9.83
N ALA A 39 -9.47 -24.09 -10.08
CA ALA A 39 -10.04 -22.75 -9.86
C ALA A 39 -9.95 -22.34 -8.38
N LYS A 40 -10.33 -23.21 -7.43
CA LYS A 40 -10.18 -22.94 -6.00
C LYS A 40 -8.72 -22.73 -5.58
N HIS A 41 -7.81 -23.47 -6.18
CA HIS A 41 -6.37 -23.29 -5.90
C HIS A 41 -5.86 -21.96 -6.45
N ALA A 42 -6.26 -21.57 -7.66
CA ALA A 42 -5.90 -20.29 -8.25
C ALA A 42 -6.41 -19.11 -7.40
N GLU A 43 -7.68 -19.15 -6.99
CA GLU A 43 -8.28 -18.16 -6.09
C GLU A 43 -7.51 -18.05 -4.75
N SER A 44 -7.12 -19.19 -4.18
CA SER A 44 -6.35 -19.20 -2.92
C SER A 44 -4.95 -18.60 -3.06
N ILE A 45 -4.30 -18.77 -4.22
CA ILE A 45 -2.99 -18.20 -4.52
C ILE A 45 -3.10 -16.69 -4.72
N GLU A 46 -4.09 -16.23 -5.49
CA GLU A 46 -4.34 -14.83 -5.77
C GLU A 46 -4.63 -14.05 -4.48
N ARG A 47 -5.50 -14.58 -3.64
CA ARG A 47 -5.82 -14.01 -2.33
C ARG A 47 -4.60 -13.91 -1.40
N ARG A 48 -3.72 -14.92 -1.39
CA ARG A 48 -2.46 -14.85 -0.63
C ARG A 48 -1.52 -13.80 -1.21
N GLY A 49 -1.51 -13.63 -2.53
CA GLY A 49 -0.78 -12.58 -3.22
C GLY A 49 -1.22 -11.19 -2.76
N LEU A 50 -2.54 -10.91 -2.83
CA LEU A 50 -3.13 -9.65 -2.38
C LEU A 50 -2.85 -9.36 -0.90
N LEU A 51 -3.00 -10.35 -0.02
CA LEU A 51 -2.69 -10.20 1.40
C LEU A 51 -1.23 -9.85 1.63
N ARG A 52 -0.30 -10.50 0.91
CA ARG A 52 1.12 -10.19 1.00
C ARG A 52 1.42 -8.76 0.55
N GLU A 53 0.86 -8.35 -0.57
CA GLU A 53 1.04 -7.01 -1.13
C GLU A 53 0.49 -5.95 -0.18
N LEU A 54 -0.71 -6.15 0.36
CA LEU A 54 -1.31 -5.30 1.38
C LEU A 54 -0.40 -5.13 2.61
N MET A 55 0.16 -6.24 3.13
CA MET A 55 1.07 -6.19 4.26
C MET A 55 2.35 -5.42 3.93
N VAL A 56 2.92 -5.61 2.74
CA VAL A 56 4.12 -4.88 2.30
C VAL A 56 3.82 -3.38 2.20
N THR A 57 2.70 -3.00 1.60
CA THR A 57 2.29 -1.60 1.48
C THR A 57 2.06 -0.98 2.87
N ALA A 58 1.36 -1.67 3.78
CA ALA A 58 1.15 -1.19 5.14
C ALA A 58 2.46 -0.96 5.91
N HIS A 59 3.40 -1.92 5.86
CA HIS A 59 4.72 -1.75 6.47
C HIS A 59 5.50 -0.58 5.86
N ARG A 60 5.37 -0.36 4.56
CA ARG A 60 5.99 0.77 3.88
C ARG A 60 5.41 2.10 4.33
N VAL A 61 4.09 2.20 4.51
CA VAL A 61 3.44 3.39 5.10
C VAL A 61 3.98 3.66 6.50
N ILE A 62 4.11 2.63 7.36
CA ILE A 62 4.66 2.75 8.72
C ILE A 62 6.10 3.27 8.68
N ALA A 63 6.96 2.68 7.83
CA ALA A 63 8.37 3.04 7.73
C ALA A 63 8.56 4.48 7.24
N GLU A 64 7.92 4.85 6.13
CA GLU A 64 8.00 6.18 5.55
C GLU A 64 7.42 7.25 6.50
N SER A 65 6.28 6.98 7.14
CA SER A 65 5.69 7.91 8.12
C SER A 65 6.60 8.12 9.33
N SER A 66 7.28 7.06 9.80
CA SER A 66 8.22 7.15 10.92
C SER A 66 9.46 7.97 10.54
N GLN A 67 10.03 7.76 9.36
CA GLN A 67 11.15 8.54 8.84
C GLN A 67 10.77 10.02 8.68
N MET A 68 9.56 10.27 8.20
CA MET A 68 9.02 11.62 8.04
C MET A 68 8.86 12.36 9.37
N GLY A 69 8.52 11.65 10.45
CA GLY A 69 8.47 12.24 11.78
C GLY A 69 9.79 12.91 12.19
N LEU A 70 10.92 12.30 11.84
CA LEU A 70 12.25 12.87 12.08
C LEU A 70 12.51 14.12 11.23
N LEU A 71 12.16 14.07 9.94
CA LEU A 71 12.32 15.24 9.04
C LEU A 71 11.46 16.43 9.48
N VAL A 72 10.27 16.19 10.03
CA VAL A 72 9.42 17.26 10.58
C VAL A 72 10.07 17.89 11.81
N GLU A 73 10.74 17.12 12.68
CA GLU A 73 11.50 17.68 13.80
C GLU A 73 12.69 18.53 13.31
N ASP A 74 13.41 18.08 12.28
CA ASP A 74 14.48 18.86 11.65
C ASP A 74 13.93 20.18 11.07
N LEU A 75 12.77 20.16 10.41
CA LEU A 75 12.10 21.35 9.90
C LEU A 75 11.77 22.34 11.04
N LYS A 76 11.24 21.84 12.15
CA LYS A 76 10.98 22.69 13.35
C LYS A 76 12.25 23.33 13.89
N ALA A 77 13.37 22.58 13.90
CA ALA A 77 14.67 23.10 14.32
C ALA A 77 15.15 24.23 13.39
N GLU A 78 15.04 24.05 12.06
CA GLU A 78 15.38 25.09 11.07
C GLU A 78 14.51 26.36 11.22
N TYR A 79 13.22 26.22 11.53
CA TYR A 79 12.35 27.38 11.80
C TYR A 79 12.76 28.14 13.05
N ARG A 80 13.17 27.45 14.14
CA ARG A 80 13.69 28.12 15.34
C ARG A 80 14.97 28.89 15.05
N VAL A 81 15.86 28.31 14.24
CA VAL A 81 17.10 28.97 13.80
C VAL A 81 16.79 30.22 12.98
N LEU A 82 15.86 30.14 12.04
CA LEU A 82 15.41 31.28 11.24
C LEU A 82 14.83 32.42 12.11
N ALA A 83 14.00 32.04 13.09
CA ALA A 83 13.43 32.99 14.05
C ALA A 83 14.49 33.69 14.88
N SER A 84 15.53 32.96 15.32
CA SER A 84 16.64 33.53 16.09
C SER A 84 17.44 34.56 15.28
N PHE A 85 17.72 34.29 14.01
CA PHE A 85 18.43 35.26 13.14
C PHE A 85 17.60 36.48 12.79
N SER A 86 16.28 36.38 12.76
CA SER A 86 15.38 37.50 12.53
C SER A 86 15.02 38.30 13.77
N GLY A 87 15.53 37.93 14.97
CA GLY A 87 15.20 38.54 16.24
C GLY A 87 13.73 38.36 16.66
N GLN A 88 13.03 37.38 16.06
CA GLN A 88 11.60 37.11 16.28
C GLN A 88 11.36 35.80 17.04
N THR A 89 12.30 35.39 17.89
CA THR A 89 12.16 34.18 18.70
C THR A 89 10.90 34.26 19.57
N GLY A 90 10.06 33.24 19.49
CA GLY A 90 8.74 33.19 20.14
C GLY A 90 7.67 34.06 19.47
N GLY A 91 7.98 34.67 18.35
CA GLY A 91 7.05 35.51 17.57
C GLY A 91 5.89 34.74 16.92
N SER A 92 4.87 35.46 16.47
CA SER A 92 3.68 34.89 15.85
C SER A 92 4.02 34.05 14.62
N ARG A 93 5.01 34.47 13.82
CA ARG A 93 5.45 33.76 12.60
C ARG A 93 6.06 32.39 12.93
N GLU A 94 6.97 32.35 13.91
CA GLU A 94 7.57 31.09 14.36
C GLU A 94 6.51 30.12 14.86
N ARG A 95 5.61 30.58 15.72
CA ARG A 95 4.51 29.74 16.24
C ARG A 95 3.64 29.15 15.14
N LEU A 96 3.31 29.96 14.12
CA LEU A 96 2.48 29.52 13.00
C LEU A 96 3.20 28.44 12.15
N LEU A 97 4.49 28.59 11.90
CA LEU A 97 5.30 27.63 11.17
C LEU A 97 5.44 26.31 11.95
N ILE A 98 5.72 26.40 13.27
CA ILE A 98 5.78 25.23 14.14
C ILE A 98 4.43 24.53 14.21
N GLN A 99 3.32 25.26 14.37
CA GLN A 99 1.97 24.69 14.39
C GLN A 99 1.63 23.96 13.09
N ARG A 100 2.06 24.48 11.94
CA ARG A 100 1.90 23.81 10.64
C ARG A 100 2.70 22.51 10.61
N ALA A 101 3.93 22.50 11.05
CA ALA A 101 4.76 21.30 11.13
C ALA A 101 4.15 20.26 12.09
N GLU A 102 3.59 20.68 13.23
CA GLU A 102 2.88 19.81 14.17
C GLU A 102 1.60 19.21 13.57
N SER A 103 0.85 19.97 12.78
CA SER A 103 -0.32 19.42 12.07
C SER A 103 0.06 18.35 11.06
N THR A 104 1.16 18.55 10.33
CA THR A 104 1.73 17.55 9.42
C THR A 104 2.18 16.28 10.19
N GLN A 105 2.82 16.44 11.32
CA GLN A 105 3.23 15.33 12.19
C GLN A 105 2.03 14.53 12.70
N LYS A 106 0.95 15.21 13.07
CA LYS A 106 -0.29 14.57 13.51
C LYS A 106 -0.96 13.78 12.38
N GLU A 107 -0.96 14.33 11.16
CA GLU A 107 -1.47 13.63 9.97
C GLU A 107 -0.67 12.35 9.69
N LEU A 108 0.67 12.42 9.71
CA LEU A 108 1.55 11.27 9.54
C LEU A 108 1.35 10.21 10.63
N SER A 109 1.16 10.63 11.89
CA SER A 109 0.90 9.68 12.99
C SER A 109 -0.43 8.95 12.78
N SER A 110 -1.47 9.63 12.31
CA SER A 110 -2.77 9.00 12.02
C SER A 110 -2.66 7.94 10.92
N LEU A 111 -1.95 8.24 9.82
CA LEU A 111 -1.73 7.28 8.74
C LEU A 111 -0.92 6.07 9.20
N ARG A 112 0.11 6.29 10.02
CA ARG A 112 0.93 5.23 10.60
C ARG A 112 0.11 4.34 11.52
N ASP A 113 -0.69 4.93 12.41
CA ASP A 113 -1.47 4.20 13.40
C ASP A 113 -2.57 3.35 12.71
N GLU A 114 -3.20 3.85 11.63
CA GLU A 114 -4.11 3.05 10.80
C GLU A 114 -3.39 1.87 10.12
N ALA A 115 -2.18 2.08 9.61
CA ALA A 115 -1.39 1.02 9.01
C ALA A 115 -0.92 -0.01 10.05
N GLN A 116 -0.60 0.41 11.26
CA GLN A 116 -0.21 -0.46 12.36
C GLN A 116 -1.39 -1.31 12.82
N ASN A 117 -2.58 -0.73 12.97
CA ASN A 117 -3.80 -1.46 13.30
C ASN A 117 -4.09 -2.56 12.27
N LEU A 118 -3.95 -2.27 10.96
CA LEU A 118 -4.12 -3.28 9.92
C LEU A 118 -3.14 -4.45 10.07
N VAL A 119 -1.88 -4.16 10.39
CA VAL A 119 -0.84 -5.20 10.58
C VAL A 119 -1.15 -6.06 11.81
N GLU A 120 -1.65 -5.46 12.89
CA GLU A 120 -2.06 -6.16 14.12
C GLU A 120 -3.30 -7.05 13.87
N GLU A 121 -4.25 -6.58 13.05
CA GLU A 121 -5.46 -7.32 12.66
C GLU A 121 -5.22 -8.36 11.55
N ARG A 122 -3.97 -8.63 11.18
CA ARG A 122 -3.58 -9.56 10.10
C ARG A 122 -4.32 -10.90 10.14
N THR A 123 -4.57 -11.44 11.33
CA THR A 123 -5.26 -12.74 11.49
C THR A 123 -6.71 -12.68 10.99
N GLN A 124 -7.38 -11.56 11.10
CA GLN A 124 -8.74 -11.37 10.61
C GLN A 124 -8.77 -11.33 9.07
N LEU A 125 -7.74 -10.75 8.46
CA LEU A 125 -7.61 -10.63 7.01
C LEU A 125 -7.43 -11.98 6.30
N PHE A 126 -7.04 -13.03 7.01
CA PHE A 126 -7.01 -14.39 6.43
C PHE A 126 -8.40 -14.89 6.00
N ASN A 127 -9.48 -14.34 6.56
CA ASN A 127 -10.85 -14.70 6.23
C ASN A 127 -11.53 -13.65 5.32
N ALA A 128 -10.86 -12.54 5.03
CA ALA A 128 -11.38 -11.49 4.18
C ALA A 128 -11.57 -11.95 2.72
N SER A 129 -12.56 -11.44 2.04
CA SER A 129 -12.78 -11.68 0.62
C SER A 129 -11.72 -10.98 -0.24
N GLU A 130 -11.58 -11.40 -1.49
CA GLU A 130 -10.68 -10.76 -2.45
C GLU A 130 -11.04 -9.27 -2.66
N GLU A 131 -12.34 -8.97 -2.70
CA GLU A 131 -12.83 -7.61 -2.85
C GLU A 131 -12.44 -6.73 -1.65
N GLU A 132 -12.59 -7.23 -0.42
CA GLU A 132 -12.16 -6.53 0.81
C GLU A 132 -10.65 -6.30 0.84
N LEU A 133 -9.84 -7.28 0.43
CA LEU A 133 -8.39 -7.14 0.33
C LEU A 133 -7.99 -6.11 -0.72
N THR A 134 -8.66 -6.11 -1.87
CA THR A 134 -8.41 -5.15 -2.95
C THR A 134 -8.75 -3.72 -2.53
N GLN A 135 -9.90 -3.53 -1.86
CA GLN A 135 -10.29 -2.22 -1.32
C GLN A 135 -9.31 -1.72 -0.26
N ALA A 136 -8.88 -2.61 0.63
CA ALA A 136 -7.86 -2.29 1.63
C ALA A 136 -6.54 -1.91 0.95
N LEU A 137 -6.08 -2.66 -0.05
CA LEU A 137 -4.86 -2.36 -0.79
C LEU A 137 -4.91 -0.98 -1.45
N LEU A 138 -6.00 -0.66 -2.15
CA LEU A 138 -6.20 0.67 -2.75
C LEU A 138 -6.17 1.80 -1.71
N LYS A 139 -6.76 1.59 -0.53
CA LYS A 139 -6.72 2.55 0.58
C LYS A 139 -5.29 2.80 1.04
N PHE A 140 -4.49 1.75 1.26
CA PHE A 140 -3.12 1.88 1.76
C PHE A 140 -2.14 2.37 0.70
N ASP A 141 -2.36 2.08 -0.57
CA ASP A 141 -1.65 2.72 -1.68
C ASP A 141 -1.91 4.24 -1.71
N GLY A 142 -3.15 4.65 -1.47
CA GLY A 142 -3.51 6.06 -1.29
C GLY A 142 -2.75 6.71 -0.13
N PHE A 143 -2.63 6.03 1.01
CA PHE A 143 -1.85 6.51 2.16
C PHE A 143 -0.36 6.64 1.82
N LEU A 144 0.21 5.66 1.13
CA LEU A 144 1.61 5.73 0.70
C LEU A 144 1.87 6.92 -0.21
N VAL A 145 0.99 7.16 -1.18
CA VAL A 145 1.08 8.34 -2.06
C VAL A 145 0.99 9.63 -1.26
N GLN A 146 0.10 9.71 -0.26
CA GLN A 146 -0.04 10.88 0.61
C GLN A 146 1.23 11.12 1.44
N VAL A 147 1.79 10.09 2.06
CA VAL A 147 3.06 10.18 2.82
C VAL A 147 4.21 10.65 1.94
N LEU A 148 4.35 10.09 0.73
CA LEU A 148 5.40 10.50 -0.21
C LEU A 148 5.23 11.96 -0.67
N ARG A 149 4.00 12.42 -0.89
CA ARG A 149 3.71 13.83 -1.21
C ARG A 149 4.07 14.77 -0.06
N ILE A 150 3.77 14.37 1.18
CA ILE A 150 4.18 15.14 2.38
C ILE A 150 5.71 15.19 2.45
N LYS A 151 6.40 14.08 2.21
CA LYS A 151 7.86 13.98 2.16
C LYS A 151 8.46 15.02 1.21
N ASP A 152 8.05 15.00 -0.05
CA ASP A 152 8.53 15.94 -1.06
C ASP A 152 8.30 17.42 -0.66
N THR A 153 7.23 17.68 0.06
CA THR A 153 6.90 19.03 0.52
C THR A 153 7.80 19.46 1.66
N VAL A 154 7.98 18.60 2.67
CA VAL A 154 8.84 18.86 3.84
C VAL A 154 10.31 18.98 3.43
N GLU A 155 10.81 18.09 2.57
CA GLU A 155 12.19 18.16 2.07
C GLU A 155 12.49 19.47 1.33
N ARG A 156 11.58 19.90 0.47
CA ARG A 156 11.71 21.21 -0.22
C ARG A 156 11.68 22.37 0.76
N GLU A 157 10.83 22.29 1.78
CA GLU A 157 10.71 23.35 2.79
C GLU A 157 11.96 23.42 3.68
N ILE A 158 12.51 22.28 4.10
CA ILE A 158 13.80 22.21 4.79
C ILE A 158 14.91 22.83 3.95
N ALA A 159 15.01 22.46 2.68
CA ALA A 159 16.03 22.99 1.78
C ALA A 159 15.93 24.52 1.62
N ALA A 160 14.73 25.06 1.51
CA ALA A 160 14.47 26.50 1.40
C ALA A 160 14.90 27.24 2.69
N VAL A 161 14.41 26.77 3.84
CA VAL A 161 14.71 27.40 5.14
C VAL A 161 16.19 27.29 5.50
N ALA A 162 16.83 26.15 5.25
CA ALA A 162 18.27 25.98 5.46
C ALA A 162 19.09 26.90 4.53
N GLY A 163 18.61 27.15 3.33
CA GLY A 163 19.19 28.15 2.39
C GLY A 163 19.15 29.56 2.99
N ASP A 164 18.01 29.99 3.49
CA ASP A 164 17.82 31.28 4.15
C ASP A 164 18.71 31.40 5.40
N ASN A 165 18.75 30.38 6.22
CA ASN A 165 19.59 30.35 7.42
C ASN A 165 21.09 30.50 7.08
N ARG A 166 21.57 29.89 5.98
CA ARG A 166 22.97 30.06 5.53
C ARG A 166 23.23 31.51 5.07
N LEU A 167 22.29 32.13 4.36
CA LEU A 167 22.44 33.53 3.95
C LEU A 167 22.48 34.49 5.14
N HIS A 168 21.62 34.29 6.13
CA HIS A 168 21.62 35.07 7.35
C HIS A 168 22.92 34.92 8.14
N ARG A 169 23.41 33.69 8.29
CA ARG A 169 24.69 33.39 8.95
C ARG A 169 25.87 34.09 8.24
N GLY A 170 25.90 34.05 6.90
CA GLY A 170 26.93 34.71 6.12
C GLY A 170 26.92 36.24 6.26
N ARG A 171 25.74 36.87 6.34
CA ARG A 171 25.60 38.33 6.59
C ARG A 171 26.09 38.68 7.99
N HIS A 172 25.76 37.91 9.00
CA HIS A 172 26.21 38.14 10.40
C HIS A 172 27.73 38.08 10.52
N LEU A 173 28.37 37.09 9.90
CA LEU A 173 29.83 36.95 9.90
C LEU A 173 30.52 38.14 9.20
N LYS A 174 29.97 38.62 8.07
CA LYS A 174 30.48 39.81 7.39
C LYS A 174 30.37 41.09 8.27
N ALA A 175 29.23 41.25 8.94
CA ALA A 175 29.03 42.42 9.83
C ALA A 175 30.07 42.45 10.98
N LEU A 176 30.40 41.30 11.57
CA LEU A 176 31.39 41.18 12.64
C LEU A 176 32.82 41.42 12.13
N SER A 177 33.13 41.12 10.86
CA SER A 177 34.46 41.34 10.26
C SER A 177 34.73 42.81 9.90
N VAL A 178 33.67 43.63 9.68
CA VAL A 178 33.79 45.06 9.36
C VAL A 178 33.84 45.94 10.61
N SER A 179 33.41 45.41 11.75
CA SER A 179 33.44 46.13 13.07
C SER A 179 34.75 45.97 13.85
N ARG A 180 35.75 45.27 13.30
CA ARG A 180 37.13 45.19 13.81
C ARG A 180 38.07 45.99 12.91
#